data_bed32cdd71f44d5cb0ef804f0d133ed2
#
_entry.id   bed32cdd71f44d5cb0ef804f0d133ed2
#
_cell.length_a   1.000
_cell.length_b   1.000
_cell.length_c   1.000
_cell.angle_alpha   90.00
_cell.angle_beta   90.00
_cell.angle_gamma   90.00
#
_symmetry.space_group_name_H-M   'P 1'
#
loop_
_entity.id
_entity.type
_entity.pdbx_description
1 polymer ?
#
loop_
_entity_poly.entity_id
_entity_poly.type
_entity_poly.pdbx_seq_one_letter_code
_entity_poly.pdbx_strand_id
1 'polypeptide(L)'
;LYLSLVHQHQGLGEPLHWSLFVARENQPGFVYQVKGDAEHMRYQSSDKMINIVQSANLNIYHLAVVTEQQDMVVRQVAERELPPRAANRQSVRENCQGWTVRVIAKLVQMGIVPIAKLQMARTMLQPV
;
A
#
# COMPACT_ATOMS: atom_id res chain seq x y z
N LEU A 1 5.07 -14.94 6.89
CA LEU A 1 4.92 -13.93 5.85
C LEU A 1 5.29 -12.56 6.39
N TYR A 2 5.83 -11.74 5.52
CA TYR A 2 6.19 -10.35 5.84
C TYR A 2 5.26 -9.41 5.10
N LEU A 3 4.61 -8.53 5.83
CA LEU A 3 3.83 -7.43 5.28
C LEU A 3 4.72 -6.20 5.21
N SER A 4 4.84 -5.61 4.05
CA SER A 4 5.71 -4.45 3.82
C SER A 4 4.99 -3.34 3.07
N LEU A 5 5.40 -2.10 3.35
CA LEU A 5 5.04 -0.93 2.55
C LEU A 5 6.09 -0.78 1.46
N VAL A 6 5.64 -0.62 0.23
CA VAL A 6 6.54 -0.46 -0.93
C VAL A 6 6.34 0.91 -1.54
N HIS A 7 7.44 1.62 -1.73
CA HIS A 7 7.49 2.89 -2.45
C HIS A 7 8.16 2.64 -3.79
N GLN A 8 7.53 3.05 -4.89
CA GLN A 8 8.07 2.88 -6.24
C GLN A 8 8.18 4.23 -6.92
N HIS A 9 9.35 4.52 -7.49
CA HIS A 9 9.55 5.72 -8.31
C HIS A 9 8.80 5.58 -9.63
N GLN A 10 8.03 6.60 -9.99
CA GLN A 10 7.22 6.61 -11.22
C GLN A 10 7.79 7.53 -12.29
N GLY A 11 8.66 8.46 -11.92
CA GLY A 11 9.25 9.41 -12.83
C GLY A 11 9.62 10.71 -12.15
N LEU A 12 10.34 11.56 -12.86
CA LEU A 12 10.78 12.84 -12.33
C LEU A 12 9.57 13.75 -12.08
N GLY A 13 9.48 14.28 -10.85
CA GLY A 13 8.38 15.16 -10.45
C GLY A 13 7.09 14.46 -10.08
N GLU A 14 7.02 13.13 -10.23
CA GLU A 14 5.84 12.36 -9.86
C GLU A 14 5.93 11.89 -8.40
N PRO A 15 4.80 11.86 -7.67
CA PRO A 15 4.78 11.26 -6.33
C PRO A 15 5.15 9.78 -6.42
N LEU A 16 5.68 9.24 -5.33
CA LEU A 16 5.96 7.80 -5.25
C LEU A 16 4.65 7.02 -5.29
N HIS A 17 4.66 5.90 -5.98
CA HIS A 17 3.55 4.95 -5.92
C HIS A 17 3.72 4.08 -4.67
N TRP A 18 2.68 3.99 -3.87
CA TRP A 18 2.68 3.16 -2.66
C TRP A 18 1.80 1.94 -2.85
N SER A 19 2.27 0.81 -2.34
CA SER A 19 1.51 -0.43 -2.31
C SER A 19 1.87 -1.21 -1.05
N LEU A 20 1.07 -2.23 -0.75
CA LEU A 20 1.36 -3.21 0.28
C LEU A 20 1.78 -4.51 -0.38
N PHE A 21 2.77 -5.17 0.19
CA PHE A 21 3.32 -6.41 -0.35
C PHE A 21 3.40 -7.45 0.76
N VAL A 22 2.90 -8.64 0.50
CA VAL A 22 2.94 -9.77 1.44
C VAL A 22 3.67 -10.94 0.78
N ALA A 23 4.76 -11.37 1.39
CA ALA A 23 5.59 -12.48 0.86
C ALA A 23 6.42 -13.10 1.97
N ARG A 24 6.94 -14.29 1.70
CA ARG A 24 8.04 -14.86 2.45
C ARG A 24 9.33 -14.16 2.06
N GLU A 25 10.34 -14.18 2.95
CA GLU A 25 11.60 -13.51 2.69
C GLU A 25 12.21 -13.95 1.35
N ASN A 26 12.59 -12.99 0.52
CA ASN A 26 13.20 -13.19 -0.79
C ASN A 26 12.38 -14.06 -1.76
N GLN A 27 11.05 -14.09 -1.55
CA GLN A 27 10.13 -14.87 -2.39
C GLN A 27 9.14 -13.95 -3.09
N PRO A 28 8.54 -14.39 -4.20
CA PRO A 28 7.41 -13.69 -4.79
C PRO A 28 6.23 -13.62 -3.81
N GLY A 29 5.39 -12.63 -3.97
CA GLY A 29 4.22 -12.43 -3.12
C GLY A 29 3.11 -11.68 -3.81
N PHE A 30 2.13 -11.24 -3.02
CA PHE A 30 0.96 -10.54 -3.52
C PHE A 30 1.07 -9.05 -3.21
N VAL A 31 0.61 -8.23 -4.16
CA VAL A 31 0.59 -6.78 -4.05
C VAL A 31 -0.86 -6.32 -3.88
N TYR A 32 -1.10 -5.44 -2.91
CA TYR A 32 -2.41 -4.81 -2.66
C TYR A 32 -2.25 -3.30 -2.87
N GLN A 33 -3.02 -2.73 -3.80
CA GLN A 33 -2.82 -1.35 -4.21
C GLN A 33 -4.04 -0.76 -4.90
N VAL A 34 -4.06 0.58 -5.00
CA VAL A 34 -4.96 1.28 -5.90
C VAL A 34 -4.13 1.93 -7.01
N LYS A 35 -4.68 1.97 -8.21
CA LYS A 35 -4.05 2.53 -9.40
C LYS A 35 -5.00 3.45 -10.13
N GLY A 36 -4.44 4.28 -11.00
CA GLY A 36 -5.17 5.19 -11.84
C GLY A 36 -4.95 6.65 -11.46
N ASP A 37 -5.67 7.53 -12.13
CA ASP A 37 -5.64 8.95 -11.84
C ASP A 37 -6.29 9.20 -10.47
N ALA A 38 -5.78 10.19 -9.71
CA ALA A 38 -6.28 10.48 -8.37
C ALA A 38 -7.76 10.90 -8.34
N GLU A 39 -8.34 11.32 -9.47
CA GLU A 39 -9.78 11.58 -9.58
C GLU A 39 -10.60 10.28 -9.58
N HIS A 40 -10.04 9.18 -10.11
CA HIS A 40 -10.73 7.90 -10.29
C HIS A 40 -9.79 6.71 -10.07
N MET A 41 -9.32 6.53 -8.86
CA MET A 41 -8.48 5.37 -8.56
C MET A 41 -9.33 4.11 -8.39
N ARG A 42 -8.73 2.96 -8.67
CA ARG A 42 -9.35 1.64 -8.53
C ARG A 42 -8.45 0.71 -7.78
N TYR A 43 -9.05 -0.13 -6.94
CA TYR A 43 -8.33 -1.23 -6.32
C TYR A 43 -7.89 -2.23 -7.39
N GLN A 44 -6.62 -2.58 -7.36
CA GLN A 44 -6.05 -3.54 -8.30
C GLN A 44 -4.98 -4.34 -7.60
N SER A 45 -5.36 -5.48 -7.04
CA SER A 45 -4.40 -6.42 -6.48
C SER A 45 -3.77 -7.25 -7.58
N SER A 46 -2.61 -7.84 -7.29
CA SER A 46 -2.07 -8.88 -8.16
C SER A 46 -2.88 -10.15 -7.97
N ASP A 47 -3.27 -10.79 -9.07
CA ASP A 47 -3.99 -12.07 -9.06
C ASP A 47 -3.05 -13.27 -9.06
N LYS A 48 -1.75 -13.02 -9.14
CA LYS A 48 -0.68 -14.02 -9.05
C LYS A 48 0.51 -13.44 -8.32
N MET A 49 1.40 -14.32 -7.86
CA MET A 49 2.60 -13.91 -7.13
C MET A 49 3.56 -13.13 -8.04
N ILE A 50 4.09 -12.04 -7.51
CA ILE A 50 5.01 -11.15 -8.21
C ILE A 50 6.33 -11.09 -7.44
N ASN A 51 7.45 -11.16 -8.15
CA ASN A 51 8.76 -11.00 -7.55
C ASN A 51 9.17 -9.51 -7.57
N ILE A 52 8.79 -8.79 -6.52
CA ILE A 52 9.04 -7.36 -6.41
C ILE A 52 10.49 -7.03 -6.06
N VAL A 53 11.21 -7.98 -5.44
CA VAL A 53 12.60 -7.76 -4.98
C VAL A 53 13.54 -7.53 -6.14
N GLN A 54 13.22 -8.04 -7.33
CA GLN A 54 14.04 -7.88 -8.52
C GLN A 54 13.78 -6.58 -9.27
N SER A 55 12.79 -5.80 -8.87
CA SER A 55 12.47 -4.53 -9.52
C SER A 55 13.43 -3.44 -9.08
N ALA A 56 13.88 -2.62 -10.01
CA ALA A 56 14.68 -1.44 -9.71
C ALA A 56 13.79 -0.30 -9.18
N ASN A 57 14.40 0.67 -8.48
CA ASN A 57 13.73 1.89 -8.01
C ASN A 57 12.62 1.65 -6.99
N LEU A 58 12.79 0.64 -6.14
CA LEU A 58 11.88 0.34 -5.04
C LEU A 58 12.56 0.58 -3.70
N ASN A 59 11.76 1.05 -2.74
CA ASN A 59 12.09 1.02 -1.32
C ASN A 59 11.04 0.19 -0.59
N ILE A 60 11.49 -0.72 0.25
CA ILE A 60 10.63 -1.66 0.98
C ILE A 60 10.78 -1.40 2.47
N TYR A 61 9.66 -1.14 3.15
CA TYR A 61 9.61 -0.87 4.58
C TYR A 61 8.82 -1.96 5.28
N HIS A 62 9.47 -2.71 6.16
CA HIS A 62 8.79 -3.76 6.91
C HIS A 62 7.74 -3.18 7.85
N LEU A 63 6.54 -3.76 7.85
CA LEU A 63 5.46 -3.37 8.75
C LEU A 63 5.22 -4.41 9.84
N ALA A 64 5.08 -5.68 9.47
CA ALA A 64 4.75 -6.73 10.42
C ALA A 64 5.03 -8.10 9.84
N VAL A 65 5.26 -9.07 10.74
CA VAL A 65 5.21 -10.49 10.41
C VAL A 65 3.75 -10.93 10.55
N VAL A 66 3.21 -11.58 9.54
CA VAL A 66 1.80 -11.99 9.53
C VAL A 66 1.67 -13.48 9.22
N THR A 67 0.63 -14.09 9.78
CA THR A 67 0.24 -15.45 9.43
C THR A 67 -0.54 -15.44 8.11
N GLU A 68 -0.77 -16.61 7.53
CA GLU A 68 -1.62 -16.72 6.34
C GLU A 68 -3.04 -16.25 6.63
N GLN A 69 -3.56 -16.52 7.83
CA GLN A 69 -4.88 -16.04 8.24
C GLN A 69 -4.92 -14.52 8.36
N GLN A 70 -3.86 -13.91 8.91
CA GLN A 70 -3.76 -12.46 8.98
C GLN A 70 -3.64 -11.84 7.59
N ASP A 71 -2.94 -12.48 6.67
CA ASP A 71 -2.88 -12.00 5.28
C ASP A 71 -4.27 -11.99 4.63
N MET A 72 -5.11 -12.97 4.92
CA MET A 72 -6.50 -12.95 4.44
C MET A 72 -7.25 -11.73 4.96
N VAL A 73 -7.01 -11.34 6.21
CA VAL A 73 -7.59 -10.12 6.78
C VAL A 73 -7.02 -8.87 6.10
N VAL A 74 -5.71 -8.84 5.86
CA VAL A 74 -5.08 -7.72 5.12
C VAL A 74 -5.74 -7.55 3.75
N ARG A 75 -5.91 -8.64 3.02
CA ARG A 75 -6.56 -8.63 1.72
C ARG A 75 -7.98 -8.10 1.80
N GLN A 76 -8.78 -8.57 2.76
CA GLN A 76 -10.16 -8.11 2.94
C GLN A 76 -10.22 -6.61 3.27
N VAL A 77 -9.35 -6.13 4.14
CA VAL A 77 -9.29 -4.71 4.49
C VAL A 77 -8.96 -3.89 3.25
N ALA A 78 -7.96 -4.30 2.48
CA ALA A 78 -7.57 -3.61 1.26
C ALA A 78 -8.71 -3.56 0.23
N GLU A 79 -9.40 -4.69 0.02
CA GLU A 79 -10.51 -4.77 -0.92
C GLU A 79 -11.69 -3.88 -0.54
N ARG A 80 -11.93 -3.71 0.76
CA ARG A 80 -13.07 -2.95 1.28
C ARG A 80 -12.78 -1.47 1.47
N GLU A 81 -11.51 -1.07 1.48
CA GLU A 81 -11.15 0.33 1.63
C GLU A 81 -11.44 1.09 0.35
N LEU A 82 -12.26 2.13 0.44
CA LEU A 82 -12.67 2.88 -0.74
C LEU A 82 -11.45 3.55 -1.40
N PRO A 83 -11.25 3.33 -2.71
CA PRO A 83 -10.20 4.06 -3.44
C PRO A 83 -10.46 5.56 -3.44
N PRO A 84 -9.40 6.39 -3.52
CA PRO A 84 -9.55 7.83 -3.64
C PRO A 84 -10.37 8.23 -4.86
N ARG A 85 -11.26 9.20 -4.68
CA ARG A 85 -12.07 9.77 -5.75
C ARG A 85 -12.24 11.26 -5.53
N ALA A 86 -12.32 12.01 -6.62
CA ALA A 86 -12.60 13.43 -6.58
C ALA A 86 -13.46 13.84 -7.78
N ALA A 87 -14.29 14.87 -7.61
CA ALA A 87 -15.14 15.36 -8.68
C ALA A 87 -14.33 16.03 -9.80
N ASN A 88 -13.19 16.63 -9.45
CA ASN A 88 -12.29 17.27 -10.40
C ASN A 88 -10.88 17.36 -9.79
N ARG A 89 -9.92 17.83 -10.58
CA ARG A 89 -8.51 17.90 -10.15
C ARG A 89 -8.32 18.79 -8.91
N GLN A 90 -9.07 19.88 -8.81
CA GLN A 90 -8.96 20.81 -7.68
C GLN A 90 -9.47 20.20 -6.37
N SER A 91 -10.36 19.21 -6.46
CA SER A 91 -10.95 18.55 -5.30
C SER A 91 -10.13 17.35 -4.82
N VAL A 92 -9.04 16.99 -5.53
CA VAL A 92 -8.19 15.87 -5.13
C VAL A 92 -7.55 16.17 -3.78
N ARG A 93 -7.74 15.25 -2.81
CA ARG A 93 -7.17 15.35 -1.47
C ARG A 93 -6.26 14.18 -1.14
N GLU A 94 -6.30 13.12 -1.96
CA GLU A 94 -5.68 11.87 -1.65
C GLU A 94 -5.30 11.14 -2.94
N ASN A 95 -4.23 10.33 -2.87
CA ASN A 95 -3.85 9.41 -3.94
C ASN A 95 -3.58 8.02 -3.33
N CYS A 96 -2.83 7.16 -4.01
CA CYS A 96 -2.50 5.82 -3.51
C CYS A 96 -1.84 5.84 -2.14
N GLN A 97 -1.08 6.89 -1.81
CA GLN A 97 -0.41 6.98 -0.51
C GLN A 97 -1.41 7.11 0.63
N GLY A 98 -2.40 7.99 0.49
CA GLY A 98 -3.44 8.16 1.50
C GLY A 98 -4.28 6.91 1.69
N TRP A 99 -4.65 6.24 0.61
CA TRP A 99 -5.36 4.96 0.68
C TRP A 99 -4.54 3.92 1.44
N THR A 100 -3.25 3.80 1.12
CA THR A 100 -2.36 2.84 1.78
C THR A 100 -2.28 3.12 3.27
N VAL A 101 -2.14 4.39 3.68
CA VAL A 101 -2.13 4.78 5.10
C VAL A 101 -3.45 4.40 5.79
N ARG A 102 -4.59 4.60 5.13
CA ARG A 102 -5.90 4.21 5.70
C ARG A 102 -5.99 2.70 5.93
N VAL A 103 -5.48 1.89 5.00
CA VAL A 103 -5.41 0.44 5.17
C VAL A 103 -4.52 0.09 6.37
N ILE A 104 -3.32 0.67 6.44
CA ILE A 104 -2.39 0.44 7.55
C ILE A 104 -3.06 0.81 8.88
N ALA A 105 -3.77 1.94 8.94
CA ALA A 105 -4.45 2.38 10.16
C ALA A 105 -5.48 1.36 10.63
N LYS A 106 -6.24 0.76 9.72
CA LYS A 106 -7.19 -0.29 10.08
C LYS A 106 -6.50 -1.55 10.58
N LEU A 107 -5.36 -1.89 9.99
CA LEU A 107 -4.57 -3.05 10.45
C LEU A 107 -3.97 -2.81 11.83
N VAL A 108 -3.65 -1.56 12.18
CA VAL A 108 -3.24 -1.20 13.54
C VAL A 108 -4.39 -1.42 14.53
N GLN A 109 -5.61 -1.00 14.18
CA GLN A 109 -6.79 -1.19 15.01
C GLN A 109 -7.08 -2.67 15.26
N MET A 110 -6.74 -3.53 14.31
CA MET A 110 -6.92 -4.98 14.41
C MET A 110 -5.76 -5.69 15.10
N GLY A 111 -4.72 -4.95 15.52
CA GLY A 111 -3.57 -5.53 16.20
C GLY A 111 -2.59 -6.25 15.28
N ILE A 112 -2.68 -6.07 13.97
CA ILE A 112 -1.80 -6.74 13.00
C ILE A 112 -0.53 -5.94 12.77
N VAL A 113 -0.61 -4.61 12.75
CA VAL A 113 0.52 -3.70 12.53
C VAL A 113 0.75 -2.85 13.78
N PRO A 114 2.01 -2.67 14.23
CA PRO A 114 2.30 -1.77 15.35
C PRO A 114 2.01 -0.30 14.98
N ILE A 115 1.53 0.47 15.96
CA ILE A 115 1.24 1.90 15.76
C ILE A 115 2.46 2.69 15.29
N ALA A 116 3.66 2.31 15.72
CA ALA A 116 4.89 2.99 15.29
C ALA A 116 5.10 2.94 13.77
N LYS A 117 4.64 1.86 13.13
CA LYS A 117 4.73 1.73 11.67
C LYS A 117 3.75 2.63 10.93
N LEU A 118 2.56 2.83 11.51
CA LEU A 118 1.61 3.81 10.97
C LEU A 118 2.17 5.23 11.08
N GLN A 119 2.75 5.56 12.22
CA GLN A 119 3.38 6.88 12.41
C GLN A 119 4.51 7.08 11.41
N MET A 120 5.35 6.08 11.19
CA MET A 120 6.40 6.11 10.18
C MET A 120 5.83 6.39 8.78
N ALA A 121 4.80 5.65 8.38
CA ALA A 121 4.18 5.83 7.07
C ALA A 121 3.63 7.25 6.90
N ARG A 122 2.96 7.79 7.93
CA ARG A 122 2.42 9.16 7.88
C ARG A 122 3.49 10.21 7.66
N THR A 123 4.68 10.03 8.23
CA THR A 123 5.78 10.99 8.05
C THR A 123 6.33 10.99 6.62
N MET A 124 6.07 9.95 5.86
CA MET A 124 6.57 9.80 4.48
C MET A 124 5.57 10.27 3.43
N LEU A 125 4.35 10.66 3.82
CA LEU A 125 3.35 11.16 2.88
C LEU A 125 3.87 12.37 2.12
N GLN A 126 3.62 12.37 0.80
CA GLN A 126 3.97 13.47 -0.08
C GLN A 126 2.72 14.29 -0.41
N PRO A 127 2.88 15.59 -0.75
CA PRO A 127 1.76 16.42 -1.20
C PRO A 127 1.07 15.81 -2.42
N VAL A 128 -0.23 15.98 -2.49
CA VAL A 128 -1.06 15.49 -3.58
C VAL A 128 -1.15 16.49 -4.72
#